data_12ab41541483369140290f082b1d4f08
#
_entry.id   12ab41541483369140290f082b1d4f08
#
_cell.length_a   1.000
_cell.length_b   1.000
_cell.length_c   1.000
_cell.angle_alpha   90.00
_cell.angle_beta   90.00
_cell.angle_gamma   90.00
#
_symmetry.space_group_name_H-M   'P 1'
#
loop_
_entity.id
_entity.type
_entity.pdbx_description
1 polymer ?
#
loop_
_entity_poly.entity_id
_entity_poly.type
_entity_poly.pdbx_seq_one_letter_code
_entity_poly.pdbx_strand_id
1 'polypeptide(L)'
;YERFGPGRKDRTGFFQFSTGKDPSSSSIPNHKYMSECFFGLQLSDLPEVISSYYTKSKIGLPIACVDEIFGDDIDDLRYSFIEKDRKVDLYGDGNYVYNFDYCIKLEEAGSQSVHFEKRSIPILRLSEMYYTMIECYYLRDEKEKALELLNEFRKKKLIYRSLELNDIGTLDDLYDVLINDARREWMQEGQLFFMYKRLNHEILSKDGVVPLKEEMITLDIPDSQYVN
;
A
#
# COMPACT_ATOMS: atom_id res chain seq x y z
N TYR A 1 -13.93 -10.85 16.61
CA TYR A 1 -13.48 -12.13 17.16
C TYR A 1 -14.08 -13.33 16.41
N GLU A 2 -15.32 -13.24 15.98
CA GLU A 2 -16.00 -14.30 15.20
C GLU A 2 -15.37 -14.52 13.81
N ARG A 3 -14.73 -13.51 13.24
CA ARG A 3 -14.07 -13.58 11.92
C ARG A 3 -12.74 -14.34 11.98
N PHE A 4 -12.10 -14.39 13.15
CA PHE A 4 -10.78 -14.99 13.38
C PHE A 4 -10.79 -16.14 14.40
N GLY A 5 -11.97 -16.54 14.84
CA GLY A 5 -12.15 -17.58 15.85
C GLY A 5 -11.83 -18.99 15.34
N PRO A 6 -11.50 -19.93 16.24
CA PRO A 6 -11.04 -21.30 15.92
C PRO A 6 -12.08 -22.23 15.29
N GLY A 7 -13.25 -21.72 14.91
CA GLY A 7 -14.36 -22.53 14.36
C GLY A 7 -14.49 -22.60 12.85
N ARG A 8 -13.63 -21.91 12.09
CA ARG A 8 -13.68 -21.95 10.62
C ARG A 8 -13.06 -23.25 10.09
N LYS A 9 -13.85 -24.00 9.34
CA LYS A 9 -13.46 -25.32 8.81
C LYS A 9 -12.52 -25.29 7.62
N ASP A 10 -12.20 -24.12 7.07
CA ASP A 10 -11.21 -23.97 6.02
C ASP A 10 -9.81 -23.97 6.64
N ARG A 11 -9.03 -24.96 6.29
CA ARG A 11 -7.67 -25.22 6.77
C ARG A 11 -6.61 -24.23 6.27
N THR A 12 -7.02 -23.13 5.66
CA THR A 12 -6.16 -22.03 5.20
C THR A 12 -6.06 -21.02 6.33
N GLY A 13 -5.00 -20.89 7.01
CA GLY A 13 -4.73 -20.07 8.20
C GLY A 13 -5.59 -18.82 8.45
N PHE A 14 -5.44 -18.21 9.60
CA PHE A 14 -6.25 -17.05 10.06
C PHE A 14 -6.18 -15.83 9.13
N PHE A 15 -5.06 -15.68 8.40
CA PHE A 15 -4.82 -14.57 7.49
C PHE A 15 -4.66 -15.10 6.07
N GLN A 16 -5.33 -14.45 5.13
CA GLN A 16 -5.31 -14.85 3.73
C GLN A 16 -5.13 -13.62 2.84
N PHE A 17 -4.41 -13.79 1.75
CA PHE A 17 -4.34 -12.76 0.73
C PHE A 17 -5.73 -12.39 0.23
N SER A 18 -5.96 -11.10 0.11
CA SER A 18 -7.20 -10.57 -0.43
C SER A 18 -7.33 -10.92 -1.92
N THR A 19 -8.55 -11.19 -2.33
CA THR A 19 -8.90 -11.32 -3.76
C THR A 19 -9.33 -9.97 -4.36
N GLY A 20 -9.21 -8.88 -3.61
CA GLY A 20 -9.72 -7.57 -4.00
C GLY A 20 -11.24 -7.41 -3.87
N LYS A 21 -11.91 -8.43 -3.36
CA LYS A 21 -13.38 -8.42 -3.16
C LYS A 21 -13.73 -8.66 -1.70
N ASP A 22 -14.85 -8.10 -1.29
CA ASP A 22 -15.40 -8.34 0.04
C ASP A 22 -15.77 -9.82 0.21
N PRO A 23 -15.36 -10.47 1.32
CA PRO A 23 -15.70 -11.86 1.58
C PRO A 23 -17.23 -12.13 1.68
N SER A 24 -18.01 -11.12 2.01
CA SER A 24 -19.48 -11.23 2.11
C SER A 24 -20.18 -11.02 0.77
N SER A 25 -19.52 -10.38 -0.19
CA SER A 25 -20.05 -10.12 -1.52
C SER A 25 -18.95 -10.00 -2.56
N SER A 26 -19.02 -10.82 -3.60
CA SER A 26 -18.07 -10.77 -4.72
C SER A 26 -18.19 -9.53 -5.61
N SER A 27 -19.21 -8.71 -5.40
CA SER A 27 -19.43 -7.48 -6.16
C SER A 27 -18.92 -6.22 -5.47
N ILE A 28 -18.53 -6.31 -4.18
CA ILE A 28 -18.03 -5.17 -3.41
C ILE A 28 -16.50 -5.20 -3.42
N PRO A 29 -15.81 -4.15 -3.88
CA PRO A 29 -14.36 -4.06 -3.79
C PRO A 29 -13.89 -4.02 -2.33
N ASN A 30 -12.82 -4.74 -2.03
CA ASN A 30 -12.11 -4.70 -0.75
C ASN A 30 -10.72 -4.13 -0.95
N HIS A 31 -10.60 -2.83 -1.03
CA HIS A 31 -9.33 -2.16 -1.29
C HIS A 31 -8.40 -2.12 -0.07
N LYS A 32 -8.95 -2.26 1.13
CA LYS A 32 -8.16 -2.22 2.38
C LYS A 32 -7.52 -3.54 2.76
N TYR A 33 -7.86 -4.61 2.05
CA TYR A 33 -7.29 -5.95 2.29
C TYR A 33 -7.33 -6.38 3.76
N MET A 34 -8.48 -6.18 4.41
CA MET A 34 -8.62 -6.47 5.84
C MET A 34 -8.43 -7.94 6.21
N SER A 35 -8.58 -8.86 5.24
CA SER A 35 -8.24 -10.28 5.44
C SER A 35 -6.74 -10.53 5.66
N GLU A 36 -5.89 -9.58 5.25
CA GLU A 36 -4.44 -9.61 5.43
C GLU A 36 -3.98 -8.85 6.69
N CYS A 37 -4.89 -8.15 7.37
CA CYS A 37 -4.57 -7.23 8.45
C CYS A 37 -4.41 -7.96 9.79
N PHE A 38 -3.20 -7.89 10.37
CA PHE A 38 -2.92 -8.35 11.73
C PHE A 38 -3.29 -7.31 12.77
N PHE A 39 -3.02 -6.05 12.46
CA PHE A 39 -3.29 -4.92 13.31
C PHE A 39 -3.75 -3.73 12.48
N GLY A 40 -4.82 -3.09 12.92
CA GLY A 40 -5.37 -1.90 12.30
C GLY A 40 -5.97 -0.96 13.33
N LEU A 41 -6.04 0.31 12.99
CA LEU A 41 -6.71 1.34 13.78
C LEU A 41 -8.14 1.51 13.28
N GLN A 42 -9.06 1.63 14.21
CA GLN A 42 -10.44 1.98 13.93
C GLN A 42 -10.67 3.44 14.32
N LEU A 43 -11.10 4.23 13.35
CA LEU A 43 -11.44 5.63 13.51
C LEU A 43 -12.91 5.83 13.16
N SER A 44 -13.68 6.38 14.09
CA SER A 44 -15.15 6.54 13.93
C SER A 44 -15.52 7.48 12.80
N ASP A 45 -14.68 8.47 12.54
CA ASP A 45 -14.84 9.56 11.58
C ASP A 45 -13.92 9.42 10.35
N LEU A 46 -13.34 8.22 10.12
CA LEU A 46 -12.42 8.01 9.00
C LEU A 46 -13.01 8.39 7.64
N PRO A 47 -14.26 8.05 7.29
CA PRO A 47 -14.83 8.44 5.99
C PRO A 47 -14.89 9.96 5.81
N GLU A 48 -15.24 10.69 6.86
CA GLU A 48 -15.32 12.15 6.87
C GLU A 48 -13.94 12.78 6.75
N VAL A 49 -12.95 12.24 7.46
CA VAL A 49 -11.56 12.68 7.40
C VAL A 49 -11.01 12.46 5.99
N ILE A 50 -11.17 11.28 5.41
CA ILE A 50 -10.71 10.96 4.06
C ILE A 50 -11.39 11.88 3.03
N SER A 51 -12.71 12.02 3.09
CA SER A 51 -13.44 12.93 2.22
C SER A 51 -12.94 14.37 2.35
N SER A 52 -12.66 14.84 3.57
CA SER A 52 -12.13 16.19 3.80
C SER A 52 -10.75 16.36 3.18
N TYR A 53 -9.84 15.42 3.38
CA TYR A 53 -8.48 15.53 2.85
C TYR A 53 -8.42 15.34 1.34
N TYR A 54 -9.06 14.33 0.80
CA TYR A 54 -8.92 14.00 -0.62
C TYR A 54 -9.88 14.79 -1.50
N THR A 55 -11.13 14.93 -1.09
CA THR A 55 -12.13 15.63 -1.90
C THR A 55 -12.01 17.14 -1.76
N LYS A 56 -11.87 17.64 -0.54
CA LYS A 56 -11.80 19.09 -0.28
C LYS A 56 -10.41 19.67 -0.50
N SER A 57 -9.35 18.96 -0.10
CA SER A 57 -7.97 19.39 -0.31
C SER A 57 -7.45 19.07 -1.71
N LYS A 58 -8.23 18.35 -2.51
CA LYS A 58 -7.95 18.10 -3.94
C LYS A 58 -6.57 17.46 -4.16
N ILE A 59 -6.24 16.49 -3.31
CA ILE A 59 -5.02 15.72 -3.42
C ILE A 59 -5.26 14.59 -4.42
N GLY A 60 -4.63 14.66 -5.58
CA GLY A 60 -4.63 13.62 -6.60
C GLY A 60 -3.23 13.03 -6.79
N LEU A 61 -3.16 11.92 -7.50
CA LEU A 61 -1.92 11.35 -7.98
C LEU A 61 -1.59 11.95 -9.34
N PRO A 62 -0.35 12.39 -9.59
CA PRO A 62 0.07 12.69 -10.96
C PRO A 62 -0.06 11.43 -11.83
N ILE A 63 -0.62 11.56 -13.02
CA ILE A 63 -0.81 10.43 -13.97
C ILE A 63 0.53 9.70 -14.22
N ALA A 64 1.61 10.47 -14.40
CA ALA A 64 2.95 9.90 -14.58
C ALA A 64 3.39 9.00 -13.40
N CYS A 65 2.95 9.28 -12.17
CA CYS A 65 3.29 8.43 -11.03
C CYS A 65 2.58 7.08 -11.07
N VAL A 66 1.35 7.03 -11.57
CA VAL A 66 0.61 5.77 -11.70
C VAL A 66 1.26 4.90 -12.77
N ASP A 67 1.59 5.49 -13.92
CA ASP A 67 2.25 4.77 -15.02
C ASP A 67 3.66 4.30 -14.61
N GLU A 68 4.40 5.10 -13.84
CA GLU A 68 5.70 4.69 -13.28
C GLU A 68 5.58 3.53 -12.30
N ILE A 69 4.57 3.57 -11.41
CA ILE A 69 4.39 2.56 -10.36
C ILE A 69 3.92 1.22 -10.94
N PHE A 70 2.99 1.24 -11.87
CA PHE A 70 2.37 0.02 -12.39
C PHE A 70 2.96 -0.43 -13.73
N GLY A 71 3.44 0.49 -14.57
CA GLY A 71 3.95 0.16 -15.90
C GLY A 71 2.92 -0.65 -16.70
N ASP A 72 3.36 -1.79 -17.23
CA ASP A 72 2.53 -2.72 -17.99
C ASP A 72 1.72 -3.70 -17.11
N ASP A 73 1.89 -3.66 -15.79
CA ASP A 73 1.23 -4.57 -14.83
C ASP A 73 -0.23 -4.12 -14.55
N ILE A 74 -1.01 -3.86 -15.59
CA ILE A 74 -2.41 -3.40 -15.45
C ILE A 74 -3.35 -4.45 -14.85
N ASP A 75 -2.96 -5.72 -14.89
CA ASP A 75 -3.69 -6.82 -14.25
C ASP A 75 -3.38 -6.95 -12.75
N ASP A 76 -2.43 -6.18 -12.23
CA ASP A 76 -2.13 -6.13 -10.81
C ASP A 76 -3.40 -5.78 -10.02
N LEU A 77 -3.75 -6.64 -9.07
CA LEU A 77 -4.95 -6.47 -8.24
C LEU A 77 -5.02 -5.08 -7.60
N ARG A 78 -3.86 -4.49 -7.29
CA ARG A 78 -3.71 -3.18 -6.64
C ARG A 78 -3.98 -2.02 -7.60
N TYR A 79 -3.95 -2.26 -8.90
CA TYR A 79 -4.36 -1.25 -9.89
C TYR A 79 -5.82 -0.81 -9.68
N SER A 80 -6.64 -1.69 -9.08
CA SER A 80 -8.02 -1.37 -8.69
C SER A 80 -8.13 -0.25 -7.63
N PHE A 81 -7.02 0.12 -6.98
CA PHE A 81 -6.99 1.28 -6.08
C PHE A 81 -7.04 2.61 -6.80
N ILE A 82 -6.82 2.61 -8.12
CA ILE A 82 -6.70 3.83 -8.91
C ILE A 82 -8.00 4.07 -9.67
N GLU A 83 -8.66 5.15 -9.35
CA GLU A 83 -9.72 5.72 -10.18
C GLU A 83 -9.08 6.71 -11.17
N LYS A 84 -9.16 6.37 -12.45
CA LYS A 84 -8.61 7.20 -13.53
C LYS A 84 -9.51 8.38 -13.86
N ASP A 85 -8.88 9.50 -14.25
CA ASP A 85 -9.56 10.66 -14.82
C ASP A 85 -10.70 11.24 -13.97
N ARG A 86 -10.60 11.15 -12.63
CA ARG A 86 -11.59 11.77 -11.75
C ARG A 86 -11.62 13.28 -11.99
N LYS A 87 -12.79 13.80 -12.32
CA LYS A 87 -12.98 15.24 -12.51
C LYS A 87 -13.08 15.97 -11.19
N VAL A 88 -12.23 16.95 -11.00
CA VAL A 88 -12.23 17.82 -9.82
C VAL A 88 -12.38 19.27 -10.27
N ASP A 89 -13.48 19.89 -9.87
CA ASP A 89 -13.68 21.34 -10.01
C ASP A 89 -12.99 22.04 -8.82
N LEU A 90 -11.92 22.78 -9.12
CA LEU A 90 -11.07 23.35 -8.07
C LEU A 90 -11.78 24.44 -7.25
N TYR A 91 -12.71 25.15 -7.83
CA TYR A 91 -13.37 26.28 -7.18
C TYR A 91 -14.89 26.09 -7.04
N GLY A 92 -15.45 25.02 -7.62
CA GLY A 92 -16.89 24.77 -7.58
C GLY A 92 -17.73 25.63 -8.51
N ASP A 93 -17.09 26.31 -9.46
CA ASP A 93 -17.70 27.24 -10.41
C ASP A 93 -17.80 26.68 -11.84
N GLY A 94 -17.30 25.45 -12.06
CA GLY A 94 -17.28 24.78 -13.34
C GLY A 94 -16.22 25.27 -14.33
N ASN A 95 -15.45 26.28 -14.00
CA ASN A 95 -14.49 26.91 -14.92
C ASN A 95 -13.10 26.23 -14.87
N TYR A 96 -12.75 25.63 -13.74
CA TYR A 96 -11.46 25.02 -13.51
C TYR A 96 -11.60 23.55 -13.15
N VAL A 97 -12.01 22.74 -14.14
CA VAL A 97 -12.16 21.31 -14.01
C VAL A 97 -10.89 20.63 -14.51
N TYR A 98 -10.27 19.85 -13.64
CA TYR A 98 -9.08 19.06 -13.97
C TYR A 98 -9.34 17.59 -13.77
N ASN A 99 -8.65 16.75 -14.55
CA ASN A 99 -8.67 15.32 -14.39
C ASN A 99 -7.44 14.89 -13.58
N PHE A 100 -7.67 14.07 -12.56
CA PHE A 100 -6.62 13.47 -11.76
C PHE A 100 -6.84 11.98 -11.65
N ASP A 101 -5.76 11.22 -11.59
CA ASP A 101 -5.81 9.87 -11.09
C ASP A 101 -5.90 9.92 -9.56
N TYR A 102 -6.73 9.06 -9.02
CA TYR A 102 -7.08 9.13 -7.61
C TYR A 102 -6.90 7.77 -6.93
N CYS A 103 -6.23 7.71 -5.79
CA CYS A 103 -6.19 6.51 -4.99
C CYS A 103 -7.44 6.42 -4.11
N ILE A 104 -8.26 5.42 -4.36
CA ILE A 104 -9.53 5.18 -3.65
C ILE A 104 -9.42 4.13 -2.55
N LYS A 105 -8.21 3.70 -2.20
CA LYS A 105 -7.98 2.59 -1.26
C LYS A 105 -8.63 2.81 0.09
N LEU A 106 -8.58 4.02 0.63
CA LEU A 106 -9.20 4.37 1.90
C LEU A 106 -10.60 4.96 1.75
N GLU A 107 -11.06 5.20 0.51
CA GLU A 107 -12.43 5.65 0.28
C GLU A 107 -13.43 4.53 0.56
N GLU A 108 -14.66 4.95 0.81
CA GLU A 108 -15.74 4.04 1.09
C GLU A 108 -16.23 3.36 -0.20
N ALA A 109 -16.03 2.06 -0.31
CA ALA A 109 -16.59 1.27 -1.38
C ALA A 109 -18.06 0.95 -1.08
N GLY A 110 -18.97 1.79 -1.57
CA GLY A 110 -20.41 1.54 -1.54
C GLY A 110 -21.08 1.62 -0.16
N SER A 111 -22.40 1.72 -0.16
CA SER A 111 -23.23 1.89 1.05
C SER A 111 -23.36 0.64 1.93
N GLN A 112 -22.79 -0.50 1.52
CA GLN A 112 -23.02 -1.80 2.12
C GLN A 112 -21.80 -2.47 2.74
N SER A 113 -20.62 -1.83 2.73
CA SER A 113 -19.46 -2.41 3.39
C SER A 113 -19.70 -2.53 4.89
N VAL A 114 -19.24 -3.61 5.49
CA VAL A 114 -19.34 -3.84 6.94
C VAL A 114 -18.77 -2.62 7.66
N HIS A 115 -19.50 -2.03 8.59
CA HIS A 115 -19.15 -0.78 9.27
C HIS A 115 -17.72 -0.74 9.81
N PHE A 116 -17.18 -1.88 10.20
CA PHE A 116 -15.80 -2.02 10.68
C PHE A 116 -14.76 -1.72 9.60
N GLU A 117 -14.91 -2.26 8.39
CA GLU A 117 -13.92 -2.09 7.32
C GLU A 117 -13.86 -0.66 6.80
N LYS A 118 -14.99 0.03 6.79
CA LYS A 118 -15.08 1.44 6.40
C LYS A 118 -14.21 2.36 7.27
N ARG A 119 -14.13 2.05 8.56
CA ARG A 119 -13.53 2.87 9.59
C ARG A 119 -12.15 2.40 10.03
N SER A 120 -11.59 1.41 9.33
CA SER A 120 -10.31 0.82 9.69
C SER A 120 -9.21 1.25 8.74
N ILE A 121 -8.05 1.56 9.31
CA ILE A 121 -6.79 1.74 8.59
C ILE A 121 -5.91 0.54 8.93
N PRO A 122 -5.49 -0.27 7.94
CA PRO A 122 -4.52 -1.33 8.20
C PRO A 122 -3.16 -0.73 8.55
N ILE A 123 -2.54 -1.23 9.60
CA ILE A 123 -1.21 -0.80 10.06
C ILE A 123 -0.19 -1.89 9.84
N LEU A 124 -0.52 -3.14 10.18
CA LEU A 124 0.35 -4.29 10.00
C LEU A 124 -0.38 -5.35 9.19
N ARG A 125 0.16 -5.67 8.03
CA ARG A 125 -0.44 -6.62 7.11
C ARG A 125 0.49 -7.76 6.73
N LEU A 126 -0.09 -8.80 6.15
CA LEU A 126 0.63 -10.00 5.68
C LEU A 126 1.76 -9.66 4.70
N SER A 127 1.57 -8.65 3.86
CA SER A 127 2.59 -8.17 2.91
C SER A 127 3.90 -7.78 3.59
N GLU A 128 3.84 -7.13 4.76
CA GLU A 128 5.05 -6.75 5.51
C GLU A 128 5.83 -7.97 5.98
N MET A 129 5.12 -9.03 6.39
CA MET A 129 5.78 -10.28 6.77
C MET A 129 6.49 -10.92 5.58
N TYR A 130 5.87 -10.91 4.40
CA TYR A 130 6.50 -11.40 3.18
C TYR A 130 7.76 -10.62 2.83
N TYR A 131 7.71 -9.28 2.80
CA TYR A 131 8.88 -8.46 2.50
C TYR A 131 10.01 -8.70 3.51
N THR A 132 9.68 -8.79 4.79
CA THR A 132 10.67 -9.08 5.84
C THR A 132 11.30 -10.47 5.64
N MET A 133 10.52 -11.48 5.31
CA MET A 133 11.04 -12.83 5.08
C MET A 133 11.91 -12.90 3.83
N ILE A 134 11.51 -12.23 2.74
CA ILE A 134 12.28 -12.14 1.50
C ILE A 134 13.65 -11.51 1.78
N GLU A 135 13.67 -10.39 2.47
CA GLU A 135 14.91 -9.71 2.87
C GLU A 135 15.80 -10.60 3.76
N CYS A 136 15.20 -11.28 4.76
CA CYS A 136 15.92 -12.20 5.62
C CYS A 136 16.56 -13.38 4.85
N TYR A 137 15.85 -13.97 3.91
CA TYR A 137 16.42 -15.03 3.07
C TYR A 137 17.59 -14.50 2.23
N TYR A 138 17.41 -13.34 1.61
CA TYR A 138 18.46 -12.73 0.79
C TYR A 138 19.73 -12.44 1.60
N LEU A 139 19.58 -11.81 2.78
CA LEU A 139 20.71 -11.47 3.67
C LEU A 139 21.43 -12.71 4.25
N ARG A 140 20.76 -13.87 4.21
CA ARG A 140 21.37 -15.16 4.58
C ARG A 140 21.98 -15.90 3.41
N ASP A 141 22.12 -15.24 2.27
CA ASP A 141 22.63 -15.81 1.01
C ASP A 141 21.74 -16.95 0.44
N GLU A 142 20.46 -16.95 0.79
CA GLU A 142 19.43 -17.88 0.30
C GLU A 142 18.60 -17.21 -0.81
N LYS A 143 19.30 -16.68 -1.86
CA LYS A 143 18.67 -15.83 -2.88
C LYS A 143 17.56 -16.53 -3.67
N GLU A 144 17.68 -17.83 -3.94
CA GLU A 144 16.68 -18.60 -4.64
C GLU A 144 15.37 -18.66 -3.84
N LYS A 145 15.45 -18.82 -2.51
CA LYS A 145 14.27 -18.82 -1.64
C LYS A 145 13.64 -17.44 -1.55
N ALA A 146 14.47 -16.40 -1.50
CA ALA A 146 13.98 -15.03 -1.53
C ALA A 146 13.19 -14.76 -2.81
N LEU A 147 13.74 -15.17 -3.97
CA LEU A 147 13.11 -15.03 -5.28
C LEU A 147 11.81 -15.84 -5.39
N GLU A 148 11.82 -17.09 -4.91
CA GLU A 148 10.62 -17.95 -4.91
C GLU A 148 9.49 -17.30 -4.11
N LEU A 149 9.79 -16.82 -2.90
CA LEU A 149 8.81 -16.18 -2.04
C LEU A 149 8.30 -14.85 -2.62
N LEU A 150 9.18 -14.08 -3.25
CA LEU A 150 8.83 -12.83 -3.93
C LEU A 150 7.89 -13.09 -5.11
N ASN A 151 8.20 -14.07 -5.95
CA ASN A 151 7.35 -14.45 -7.08
C ASN A 151 6.01 -15.04 -6.61
N GLU A 152 6.00 -15.82 -5.51
CA GLU A 152 4.76 -16.29 -4.90
C GLU A 152 3.88 -15.11 -4.46
N PHE A 153 4.46 -14.14 -3.76
CA PHE A 153 3.74 -12.93 -3.32
C PHE A 153 3.17 -12.16 -4.51
N ARG A 154 3.99 -11.89 -5.53
CA ARG A 154 3.57 -11.17 -6.75
C ARG A 154 2.43 -11.89 -7.46
N LYS A 155 2.49 -13.21 -7.55
CA LYS A 155 1.40 -14.02 -8.12
C LYS A 155 0.09 -13.89 -7.33
N LYS A 156 0.13 -13.75 -6.00
CA LYS A 156 -1.06 -13.48 -5.17
C LYS A 156 -1.68 -12.11 -5.47
N LYS A 157 -0.89 -11.19 -6.00
CA LYS A 157 -1.35 -9.86 -6.45
C LYS A 157 -1.67 -9.83 -7.96
N LEU A 158 -1.77 -10.99 -8.60
CA LEU A 158 -2.06 -11.18 -10.03
C LEU A 158 -0.95 -10.68 -10.97
N ILE A 159 0.26 -10.48 -10.48
CA ILE A 159 1.42 -10.22 -11.32
C ILE A 159 2.01 -11.58 -11.75
N TYR A 160 1.82 -11.91 -13.00
CA TYR A 160 2.24 -13.22 -13.54
C TYR A 160 3.64 -13.22 -14.16
N ARG A 161 4.19 -12.05 -14.44
CA ARG A 161 5.59 -11.93 -14.88
C ARG A 161 6.51 -12.26 -13.69
N SER A 162 7.15 -13.42 -13.79
CA SER A 162 8.15 -13.83 -12.81
C SER A 162 9.43 -13.03 -12.95
N LEU A 163 10.04 -12.74 -11.81
CA LEU A 163 11.41 -12.22 -11.74
C LEU A 163 12.40 -13.37 -11.79
N GLU A 164 13.61 -13.07 -12.23
CA GLU A 164 14.76 -13.96 -12.28
C GLU A 164 15.82 -13.53 -11.26
N LEU A 165 16.84 -14.37 -11.01
CA LEU A 165 17.91 -14.04 -10.06
C LEU A 165 18.67 -12.77 -10.45
N ASN A 166 18.78 -12.47 -11.73
CA ASN A 166 19.43 -11.25 -12.21
C ASN A 166 18.65 -9.98 -11.84
N ASP A 167 17.33 -10.07 -11.65
CA ASP A 167 16.50 -8.94 -11.25
C ASP A 167 16.72 -8.55 -9.77
N ILE A 168 17.30 -9.45 -8.99
CA ILE A 168 17.66 -9.26 -7.58
C ILE A 168 19.14 -9.62 -7.35
N GLY A 169 20.01 -9.34 -8.31
CA GLY A 169 21.42 -9.74 -8.31
C GLY A 169 22.21 -9.15 -7.16
N THR A 170 21.97 -7.88 -6.87
CA THR A 170 22.54 -7.15 -5.73
C THR A 170 21.50 -6.86 -4.67
N LEU A 171 21.93 -6.43 -3.48
CA LEU A 171 21.02 -6.02 -2.41
C LEU A 171 20.23 -4.76 -2.81
N ASP A 172 20.85 -3.85 -3.54
CA ASP A 172 20.17 -2.64 -4.04
C ASP A 172 19.10 -3.00 -5.07
N ASP A 173 19.37 -3.94 -5.98
CA ASP A 173 18.35 -4.45 -6.91
C ASP A 173 17.16 -5.05 -6.18
N LEU A 174 17.41 -5.85 -5.12
CA LEU A 174 16.32 -6.37 -4.29
C LEU A 174 15.51 -5.25 -3.64
N TYR A 175 16.18 -4.24 -3.09
CA TYR A 175 15.51 -3.12 -2.44
C TYR A 175 14.68 -2.30 -3.43
N ASP A 176 15.19 -2.07 -4.64
CA ASP A 176 14.42 -1.44 -5.72
C ASP A 176 13.13 -2.20 -6.03
N VAL A 177 13.23 -3.51 -6.17
CA VAL A 177 12.06 -4.37 -6.43
C VAL A 177 11.07 -4.33 -5.27
N LEU A 178 11.54 -4.46 -4.02
CA LEU A 178 10.68 -4.45 -2.84
C LEU A 178 10.00 -3.10 -2.63
N ILE A 179 10.72 -2.00 -2.84
CA ILE A 179 10.17 -0.65 -2.72
C ILE A 179 9.12 -0.40 -3.81
N ASN A 180 9.40 -0.76 -5.06
CA ASN A 180 8.44 -0.60 -6.14
C ASN A 180 7.15 -1.42 -5.88
N ASP A 181 7.28 -2.62 -5.33
CA ASP A 181 6.12 -3.42 -4.95
C ASP A 181 5.38 -2.84 -3.75
N ALA A 182 6.10 -2.34 -2.74
CA ALA A 182 5.54 -1.69 -1.56
C ALA A 182 4.82 -0.36 -1.89
N ARG A 183 5.29 0.39 -2.90
CA ARG A 183 4.60 1.60 -3.40
C ARG A 183 3.17 1.27 -3.86
N ARG A 184 2.96 0.11 -4.49
CA ARG A 184 1.64 -0.40 -4.87
C ARG A 184 0.86 -0.88 -3.65
N GLU A 185 1.53 -1.63 -2.77
CA GLU A 185 0.92 -2.35 -1.67
C GLU A 185 0.44 -1.44 -0.54
N TRP A 186 1.25 -0.45 -0.17
CA TRP A 186 1.00 0.42 1.00
C TRP A 186 0.58 1.83 0.63
N MET A 187 0.03 2.01 -0.58
CA MET A 187 -0.52 3.29 -1.01
C MET A 187 -1.53 3.80 0.01
N GLN A 188 -1.38 5.03 0.49
CA GLN A 188 -2.18 5.70 1.53
C GLN A 188 -2.09 5.08 2.94
N GLU A 189 -1.31 4.04 3.19
CA GLU A 189 -1.20 3.42 4.52
C GLU A 189 -0.11 4.05 5.41
N GLY A 190 0.77 4.86 4.84
CA GLY A 190 1.87 5.53 5.58
C GLY A 190 3.09 4.64 5.86
N GLN A 191 3.04 3.35 5.57
CA GLN A 191 4.11 2.39 5.85
C GLN A 191 5.35 2.58 4.98
N LEU A 192 5.17 3.08 3.77
CA LEU A 192 6.23 3.21 2.79
C LEU A 192 7.39 4.10 3.28
N PHE A 193 7.09 5.18 4.00
CA PHE A 193 8.12 6.06 4.58
C PHE A 193 9.04 5.30 5.54
N PHE A 194 8.48 4.45 6.39
CA PHE A 194 9.27 3.64 7.33
C PHE A 194 10.14 2.62 6.62
N MET A 195 9.69 2.08 5.49
CA MET A 195 10.50 1.20 4.66
C MET A 195 11.69 1.95 4.05
N TYR A 196 11.48 3.10 3.43
CA TYR A 196 12.56 3.94 2.92
C TYR A 196 13.59 4.27 4.00
N LYS A 197 13.11 4.69 5.18
CA LYS A 197 13.95 5.01 6.33
C LYS A 197 14.79 3.79 6.78
N ARG A 198 14.16 2.63 6.92
CA ARG A 198 14.82 1.40 7.38
C ARG A 198 15.89 0.91 6.40
N LEU A 199 15.60 0.98 5.13
CA LEU A 199 16.51 0.53 4.08
C LEU A 199 17.56 1.60 3.71
N ASN A 200 17.42 2.81 4.24
CA ASN A 200 18.21 3.99 3.86
C ASN A 200 18.25 4.19 2.33
N HIS A 201 17.10 3.98 1.70
CA HIS A 201 16.97 4.03 0.26
C HIS A 201 16.47 5.40 -0.20
N GLU A 202 16.94 5.85 -1.33
CA GLU A 202 16.55 7.12 -1.93
C GLU A 202 15.06 7.13 -2.32
N ILE A 203 14.40 8.27 -2.13
CA ILE A 203 12.99 8.43 -2.50
C ILE A 203 12.90 8.85 -3.97
N LEU A 204 12.22 8.05 -4.76
CA LEU A 204 11.89 8.42 -6.13
C LEU A 204 10.76 9.46 -6.12
N SER A 205 10.98 10.59 -6.78
CA SER A 205 9.98 11.64 -6.99
C SER A 205 9.89 12.01 -8.46
N LYS A 206 8.82 12.69 -8.85
CA LYS A 206 8.65 13.20 -10.22
C LYS A 206 9.77 14.17 -10.66
N ASP A 207 10.43 14.82 -9.71
CA ASP A 207 11.47 15.81 -9.95
C ASP A 207 12.89 15.19 -9.85
N GLY A 208 12.97 13.87 -9.67
CA GLY A 208 14.20 13.10 -9.56
C GLY A 208 14.34 12.34 -8.25
N VAL A 209 15.54 11.88 -7.98
CA VAL A 209 15.87 11.12 -6.78
C VAL A 209 16.11 12.07 -5.61
N VAL A 210 15.46 11.82 -4.49
CA VAL A 210 15.65 12.57 -3.25
C VAL A 210 16.40 11.67 -2.26
N PRO A 211 17.69 11.97 -1.96
CA PRO A 211 18.44 11.20 -0.96
C PRO A 211 17.82 11.42 0.43
N LEU A 212 17.72 10.35 1.21
CA LEU A 212 17.30 10.45 2.61
C LEU A 212 18.44 11.06 3.43
N LYS A 213 18.26 12.31 3.85
CA LYS A 213 19.16 12.95 4.80
C LYS A 213 18.69 12.67 6.22
N GLU A 214 19.64 12.60 7.16
CA GLU A 214 19.35 12.35 8.58
C GLU A 214 18.32 13.34 9.14
N GLU A 215 18.42 14.59 8.78
CA GLU A 215 17.47 15.66 9.16
C GLU A 215 16.02 15.44 8.68
N MET A 216 15.84 14.63 7.60
CA MET A 216 14.51 14.30 7.06
C MET A 216 13.86 13.11 7.76
N ILE A 217 14.66 12.28 8.39
CA ILE A 217 14.21 11.01 8.98
C ILE A 217 14.30 10.98 10.50
N THR A 218 14.92 12.00 11.09
CA THR A 218 15.04 12.17 12.55
C THR A 218 14.17 13.35 12.97
N LEU A 219 13.23 13.10 13.87
CA LEU A 219 12.43 14.17 14.44
C LEU A 219 13.23 14.86 15.56
N ASP A 220 13.23 16.19 15.55
CA ASP A 220 13.81 16.96 16.64
C ASP A 220 13.07 16.71 17.96
N ILE A 221 13.80 16.69 19.05
CA ILE A 221 13.19 16.62 20.37
C ILE A 221 12.49 17.96 20.63
N PRO A 222 11.18 17.96 20.94
CA PRO A 222 10.47 19.21 21.22
C PRO A 222 11.15 19.99 22.35
N ASP A 223 11.28 21.31 22.18
CA ASP A 223 11.90 22.20 23.16
C ASP A 223 11.32 22.06 24.58
N SER A 224 10.04 21.70 24.67
CA SER A 224 9.37 21.41 25.95
C SER A 224 9.94 20.22 26.72
N GLN A 225 10.75 19.37 26.08
CA GLN A 225 11.41 18.21 26.72
C GLN A 225 12.83 18.51 27.20
N TYR A 226 13.39 19.67 26.85
CA TYR A 226 14.65 20.15 27.41
C TYR A 226 14.45 20.87 28.76
N VAL A 227 13.52 20.42 29.58
CA VAL A 227 13.33 20.98 30.93
C VAL A 227 14.42 20.39 31.84
N ASN A 228 15.31 21.27 32.27
CA ASN A 228 16.29 21.01 33.31
C ASN A 228 15.64 20.75 34.68
#